data_e58fb9f84351c293d1ea6f21eb5879d2
#
_entry.id   e58fb9f84351c293d1ea6f21eb5879d2
#
_cell.length_a   1.000
_cell.length_b   1.000
_cell.length_c   1.000
_cell.angle_alpha   90.00
_cell.angle_beta   90.00
_cell.angle_gamma   90.00
#
_symmetry.space_group_name_H-M   'P 1'
#
loop_
_entity.id
_entity.type
_entity.pdbx_description
1 polymer ?
#
loop_
_entity_poly.entity_id
_entity_poly.type
_entity_poly.pdbx_seq_one_letter_code
_entity_poly.pdbx_strand_id
1 'polypeptide(L)'
;MRKVLSDLFAAQPDFEVVGTAINGRDAIEKVKQYDPDLLTMDVQMPVMDGLNALAVIMEIHPMPVVMLSSLTKEGTDETIRALSLGAVDFISKAGGSISRIDMIEADILAKCRAAAKTNVRSAVAGARAAERAEKEREKKKTASPVMRHIDLPRHTAHETPKGPSPFAAGKWENPLLRSRSKVFTPHSTSPAEVAPPTAGGGGGKLVAIGTSTGGPQALQSVITRLPKDLPCGVVVVQHMPPGFTKSLAQRLDSLSAVHVKEAEDGDIIRSGCVYIAPGNYHMRVSGSGGARKIVLGQDPPVGNHRPAVNVLFDSVAPIGRHLVAVIMTGMGSDGTEGMKKIKAEGGYSIAQDESTSVVYGMPKSVVDAGLADEIRPVTDIARAIVAAVER
;
A
#
# COMPACT_ATOMS: atom_id res chain seq x y z
N MET A 1 20.57 -12.14 14.85
CA MET A 1 19.60 -11.07 14.67
C MET A 1 18.93 -10.66 15.99
N ARG A 2 18.16 -11.52 16.72
CA ARG A 2 17.47 -11.14 17.98
C ARG A 2 18.39 -10.48 19.00
N LYS A 3 19.55 -11.08 19.32
CA LYS A 3 20.51 -10.49 20.27
C LYS A 3 20.99 -9.11 19.80
N VAL A 4 21.36 -8.96 18.53
CA VAL A 4 21.83 -7.68 17.96
C VAL A 4 20.76 -6.59 18.09
N LEU A 5 19.50 -6.89 17.78
CA LEU A 5 18.40 -5.93 17.93
C LEU A 5 18.12 -5.62 19.40
N SER A 6 18.15 -6.63 20.29
CA SER A 6 17.98 -6.41 21.72
C SER A 6 19.09 -5.50 22.29
N ASP A 7 20.34 -5.73 21.92
CA ASP A 7 21.47 -4.92 22.33
C ASP A 7 21.35 -3.47 21.78
N LEU A 8 20.93 -3.32 20.51
CA LEU A 8 20.70 -2.02 19.87
C LEU A 8 19.61 -1.22 20.59
N PHE A 9 18.46 -1.81 20.87
CA PHE A 9 17.36 -1.14 21.55
C PHE A 9 17.68 -0.86 23.02
N ALA A 10 18.33 -1.80 23.72
CA ALA A 10 18.74 -1.60 25.13
C ALA A 10 19.74 -0.46 25.32
N ALA A 11 20.49 -0.10 24.28
CA ALA A 11 21.39 1.05 24.28
C ALA A 11 20.67 2.42 24.13
N GLN A 12 19.37 2.42 23.84
CA GLN A 12 18.58 3.64 23.65
C GLN A 12 17.76 3.97 24.89
N PRO A 13 17.75 5.24 25.37
CA PRO A 13 17.03 5.62 26.59
C PRO A 13 15.50 5.61 26.44
N ASP A 14 15.00 5.60 25.20
CA ASP A 14 13.58 5.65 24.85
C ASP A 14 13.01 4.27 24.43
N PHE A 15 13.80 3.19 24.57
CA PHE A 15 13.35 1.83 24.28
C PHE A 15 13.56 0.90 25.48
N GLU A 16 12.58 0.02 25.69
CA GLU A 16 12.67 -1.09 26.62
C GLU A 16 12.35 -2.40 25.87
N VAL A 17 13.21 -3.40 25.98
CA VAL A 17 12.98 -4.73 25.38
C VAL A 17 12.23 -5.60 26.37
N VAL A 18 10.91 -5.64 26.28
CA VAL A 18 10.03 -6.41 27.18
C VAL A 18 10.03 -7.91 26.91
N GLY A 19 10.50 -8.34 25.73
CA GLY A 19 10.60 -9.76 25.41
C GLY A 19 11.19 -10.06 24.03
N THR A 20 11.53 -11.33 23.80
CA THR A 20 11.98 -11.86 22.49
C THR A 20 11.26 -13.16 22.18
N ALA A 21 10.81 -13.33 20.92
CA ALA A 21 10.13 -14.53 20.44
C ALA A 21 11.04 -15.39 19.53
N ILE A 22 10.83 -16.70 19.54
CA ILE A 22 11.62 -17.65 18.74
C ILE A 22 10.93 -18.06 17.43
N ASN A 23 9.62 -17.83 17.32
CA ASN A 23 8.79 -18.09 16.13
C ASN A 23 7.49 -17.29 16.21
N GLY A 24 6.64 -17.36 15.18
CA GLY A 24 5.41 -16.60 15.10
C GLY A 24 4.37 -16.94 16.19
N ARG A 25 4.29 -18.21 16.63
CA ARG A 25 3.38 -18.62 17.71
C ARG A 25 3.81 -18.00 19.03
N ASP A 26 5.08 -18.08 19.37
CA ASP A 26 5.67 -17.47 20.56
C ASP A 26 5.52 -15.93 20.54
N ALA A 27 5.61 -15.32 19.34
CA ALA A 27 5.37 -13.89 19.19
C ALA A 27 3.92 -13.51 19.56
N ILE A 28 2.93 -14.26 19.08
CA ILE A 28 1.50 -14.03 19.40
C ILE A 28 1.24 -14.14 20.89
N GLU A 29 1.81 -15.16 21.56
CA GLU A 29 1.66 -15.36 23.01
C GLU A 29 2.30 -14.20 23.79
N LYS A 30 3.51 -13.78 23.41
CA LYS A 30 4.22 -12.67 24.06
C LYS A 30 3.58 -11.31 23.84
N VAL A 31 3.01 -11.06 22.68
CA VAL A 31 2.20 -9.84 22.44
C VAL A 31 1.04 -9.78 23.42
N LYS A 32 0.33 -10.88 23.65
CA LYS A 32 -0.77 -10.93 24.62
C LYS A 32 -0.29 -10.78 26.07
N GLN A 33 0.91 -11.31 26.38
CA GLN A 33 1.47 -11.30 27.73
C GLN A 33 2.01 -9.94 28.13
N TYR A 34 2.71 -9.26 27.23
CA TYR A 34 3.49 -8.06 27.54
C TYR A 34 2.84 -6.77 27.03
N ASP A 35 1.82 -6.85 26.14
CA ASP A 35 1.16 -5.70 25.49
C ASP A 35 2.17 -4.62 25.00
N PRO A 36 3.13 -4.99 24.15
CA PRO A 36 4.17 -4.06 23.73
C PRO A 36 3.62 -2.97 22.81
N ASP A 37 4.26 -1.79 22.81
CA ASP A 37 3.92 -0.67 21.92
C ASP A 37 4.37 -0.90 20.47
N LEU A 38 5.39 -1.75 20.27
CA LEU A 38 6.00 -2.03 18.98
C LEU A 38 6.50 -3.48 18.93
N LEU A 39 6.35 -4.10 17.77
CA LEU A 39 6.92 -5.41 17.46
C LEU A 39 7.86 -5.31 16.24
N THR A 40 9.09 -5.78 16.37
CA THR A 40 9.93 -6.11 15.21
C THR A 40 9.83 -7.60 14.92
N MET A 41 9.52 -7.99 13.69
CA MET A 41 9.25 -9.38 13.35
C MET A 41 9.93 -9.81 12.07
N ASP A 42 10.64 -10.92 12.13
CA ASP A 42 11.21 -11.56 10.94
C ASP A 42 10.10 -12.16 10.06
N VAL A 43 10.23 -12.01 8.76
CA VAL A 43 9.33 -12.67 7.80
C VAL A 43 9.50 -14.18 7.85
N GLN A 44 10.75 -14.66 7.85
CA GLN A 44 11.06 -16.09 7.82
C GLN A 44 11.41 -16.62 9.22
N MET A 45 10.50 -17.39 9.79
CA MET A 45 10.66 -18.03 11.10
C MET A 45 10.23 -19.51 11.06
N PRO A 46 10.81 -20.39 11.91
CA PRO A 46 10.36 -21.76 12.02
C PRO A 46 8.98 -21.86 12.67
N VAL A 47 8.29 -22.99 12.50
CA VAL A 47 6.98 -23.36 13.10
C VAL A 47 5.82 -22.48 12.57
N MET A 48 5.91 -21.17 12.67
CA MET A 48 4.98 -20.20 12.11
C MET A 48 5.78 -19.01 11.61
N ASP A 49 5.63 -18.70 10.34
CA ASP A 49 6.29 -17.54 9.71
C ASP A 49 5.69 -16.19 10.17
N GLY A 50 6.42 -15.12 9.85
CA GLY A 50 6.02 -13.77 10.28
C GLY A 50 4.76 -13.26 9.61
N LEU A 51 4.42 -13.68 8.39
CA LEU A 51 3.18 -13.26 7.72
C LEU A 51 1.94 -13.82 8.40
N ASN A 52 1.97 -15.11 8.72
CA ASN A 52 0.88 -15.77 9.42
C ASN A 52 0.74 -15.20 10.85
N ALA A 53 1.85 -14.95 11.54
CA ALA A 53 1.82 -14.32 12.85
C ALA A 53 1.28 -12.89 12.80
N LEU A 54 1.70 -12.09 11.81
CA LEU A 54 1.22 -10.72 11.57
C LEU A 54 -0.30 -10.70 11.34
N ALA A 55 -0.82 -11.59 10.48
CA ALA A 55 -2.25 -11.66 10.20
C ALA A 55 -3.07 -11.89 11.47
N VAL A 56 -2.62 -12.82 12.33
CA VAL A 56 -3.28 -13.10 13.62
C VAL A 56 -3.15 -11.91 14.56
N ILE A 57 -1.96 -11.31 14.70
CA ILE A 57 -1.75 -10.15 15.58
C ILE A 57 -2.63 -8.97 15.16
N MET A 58 -2.70 -8.66 13.85
CA MET A 58 -3.53 -7.57 13.34
C MET A 58 -5.03 -7.82 13.52
N GLU A 59 -5.44 -9.07 13.65
CA GLU A 59 -6.84 -9.43 13.94
C GLU A 59 -7.19 -9.28 15.41
N ILE A 60 -6.36 -9.86 16.31
CA ILE A 60 -6.68 -9.99 17.73
C ILE A 60 -6.13 -8.85 18.60
N HIS A 61 -5.02 -8.24 18.16
CA HIS A 61 -4.31 -7.20 18.91
C HIS A 61 -3.59 -6.24 17.94
N PRO A 62 -4.32 -5.43 17.13
CA PRO A 62 -3.69 -4.50 16.19
C PRO A 62 -2.70 -3.58 16.88
N MET A 63 -1.43 -3.62 16.41
CA MET A 63 -0.32 -2.87 16.98
C MET A 63 0.71 -2.52 15.90
N PRO A 64 1.62 -1.55 16.14
CA PRO A 64 2.72 -1.27 15.22
C PRO A 64 3.64 -2.47 15.05
N VAL A 65 3.84 -2.92 13.80
CA VAL A 65 4.77 -4.00 13.45
C VAL A 65 5.72 -3.52 12.36
N VAL A 66 7.03 -3.67 12.59
CA VAL A 66 8.08 -3.43 11.59
C VAL A 66 8.68 -4.78 11.19
N MET A 67 8.60 -5.11 9.91
CA MET A 67 9.08 -6.40 9.41
C MET A 67 10.59 -6.39 9.16
N LEU A 68 11.24 -7.52 9.39
CA LEU A 68 12.64 -7.75 9.00
C LEU A 68 12.65 -8.66 7.78
N SER A 69 13.22 -8.21 6.67
CA SER A 69 13.14 -8.93 5.40
C SER A 69 14.49 -9.11 4.74
N SER A 70 14.66 -10.23 4.04
CA SER A 70 15.79 -10.47 3.14
C SER A 70 15.57 -9.76 1.79
N LEU A 71 16.68 -9.50 1.06
CA LEU A 71 16.64 -8.93 -0.30
C LEU A 71 16.40 -9.98 -1.40
N THR A 72 16.03 -11.22 -1.04
CA THR A 72 15.65 -12.22 -2.04
C THR A 72 14.31 -11.85 -2.67
N LYS A 73 14.04 -12.36 -3.87
CA LYS A 73 12.77 -12.11 -4.57
C LYS A 73 11.57 -12.54 -3.71
N GLU A 74 11.66 -13.73 -3.13
CA GLU A 74 10.63 -14.27 -2.23
C GLU A 74 10.44 -13.38 -1.02
N GLY A 75 11.53 -12.92 -0.38
CA GLY A 75 11.47 -12.01 0.77
C GLY A 75 10.88 -10.64 0.43
N THR A 76 11.09 -10.12 -0.79
CA THR A 76 10.47 -8.85 -1.21
C THR A 76 8.96 -9.00 -1.40
N ASP A 77 8.51 -10.08 -2.04
CA ASP A 77 7.07 -10.35 -2.25
C ASP A 77 6.34 -10.59 -0.92
N GLU A 78 6.96 -11.36 0.00
CA GLU A 78 6.44 -11.57 1.36
C GLU A 78 6.34 -10.26 2.13
N THR A 79 7.33 -9.37 2.01
CA THR A 79 7.31 -8.05 2.66
C THR A 79 6.19 -7.16 2.14
N ILE A 80 5.97 -7.11 0.82
CA ILE A 80 4.85 -6.35 0.24
C ILE A 80 3.51 -6.91 0.73
N ARG A 81 3.39 -8.23 0.87
CA ARG A 81 2.20 -8.85 1.49
C ARG A 81 2.05 -8.45 2.96
N ALA A 82 3.15 -8.42 3.73
CA ALA A 82 3.11 -7.99 5.13
C ALA A 82 2.63 -6.53 5.28
N LEU A 83 3.14 -5.63 4.44
CA LEU A 83 2.68 -4.24 4.40
C LEU A 83 1.18 -4.15 4.06
N SER A 84 0.70 -4.98 3.11
CA SER A 84 -0.74 -5.05 2.78
C SER A 84 -1.59 -5.62 3.93
N LEU A 85 -1.02 -6.44 4.81
CA LEU A 85 -1.69 -6.99 6.00
C LEU A 85 -1.69 -6.04 7.19
N GLY A 86 -1.00 -4.90 7.12
CA GLY A 86 -1.03 -3.89 8.16
C GLY A 86 0.32 -3.62 8.85
N ALA A 87 1.42 -4.25 8.43
CA ALA A 87 2.74 -3.85 8.91
C ALA A 87 3.03 -2.38 8.55
N VAL A 88 3.58 -1.64 9.50
CA VAL A 88 3.83 -0.19 9.35
C VAL A 88 4.95 0.07 8.36
N ASP A 89 6.06 -0.68 8.48
CA ASP A 89 7.24 -0.54 7.64
C ASP A 89 8.06 -1.84 7.67
N PHE A 90 9.18 -1.84 6.95
CA PHE A 90 10.13 -2.95 6.98
C PHE A 90 11.59 -2.46 7.01
N ILE A 91 12.46 -3.34 7.47
CA ILE A 91 13.91 -3.19 7.51
C ILE A 91 14.52 -4.28 6.65
N SER A 92 15.33 -3.88 5.69
CA SER A 92 16.05 -4.84 4.86
C SER A 92 17.25 -5.41 5.62
N LYS A 93 17.36 -6.73 5.67
CA LYS A 93 18.54 -7.46 6.16
C LYS A 93 19.67 -7.37 5.13
N ALA A 94 20.21 -6.18 4.87
CA ALA A 94 21.29 -6.02 3.91
C ALA A 94 22.56 -6.68 4.43
N GLY A 95 23.07 -7.66 3.71
CA GLY A 95 24.45 -8.12 3.82
C GLY A 95 25.36 -7.02 3.25
N GLY A 96 26.03 -6.26 4.09
CA GLY A 96 26.95 -5.20 3.67
C GLY A 96 28.13 -5.06 4.61
N SER A 97 29.23 -4.41 4.12
CA SER A 97 30.44 -4.14 4.88
C SER A 97 30.19 -3.35 6.17
N ILE A 98 31.10 -3.47 7.13
CA ILE A 98 31.06 -2.90 8.48
C ILE A 98 30.70 -1.39 8.50
N SER A 99 31.09 -0.63 7.50
CA SER A 99 30.75 0.82 7.37
C SER A 99 29.27 1.13 7.09
N ARG A 100 28.43 0.12 6.87
CA ARG A 100 26.97 0.29 6.71
C ARG A 100 26.17 -0.07 7.96
N ILE A 101 26.81 -0.61 9.01
CA ILE A 101 26.12 -1.02 10.24
C ILE A 101 25.51 0.20 10.91
N ASP A 102 26.27 1.27 11.11
CA ASP A 102 25.80 2.49 11.76
C ASP A 102 24.62 3.15 11.03
N MET A 103 24.65 3.11 9.68
CA MET A 103 23.53 3.64 8.88
C MET A 103 22.28 2.75 8.99
N ILE A 104 22.45 1.44 9.06
CA ILE A 104 21.35 0.48 9.23
C ILE A 104 20.75 0.61 10.64
N GLU A 105 21.57 0.79 11.66
CA GLU A 105 21.12 1.03 13.04
C GLU A 105 20.29 2.31 13.16
N ALA A 106 20.75 3.40 12.55
CA ALA A 106 20.01 4.65 12.51
C ALA A 106 18.65 4.50 11.78
N ASP A 107 18.60 3.78 10.65
CA ASP A 107 17.36 3.51 9.92
C ASP A 107 16.40 2.63 10.75
N ILE A 108 16.91 1.58 11.40
CA ILE A 108 16.12 0.72 12.31
C ILE A 108 15.45 1.55 13.40
N LEU A 109 16.26 2.34 14.12
CA LEU A 109 15.79 3.17 15.23
C LEU A 109 14.78 4.23 14.75
N ALA A 110 15.06 4.88 13.64
CA ALA A 110 14.18 5.89 13.07
C ALA A 110 12.82 5.31 12.68
N LYS A 111 12.79 4.15 11.98
CA LYS A 111 11.56 3.45 11.59
C LYS A 111 10.79 2.93 12.80
N CYS A 112 11.47 2.36 13.78
CA CYS A 112 10.84 1.89 15.01
C CYS A 112 10.23 3.03 15.82
N ARG A 113 10.94 4.17 15.97
CA ARG A 113 10.39 5.38 16.62
C ARG A 113 9.20 5.96 15.87
N ALA A 114 9.25 5.96 14.54
CA ALA A 114 8.13 6.40 13.71
C ALA A 114 6.94 5.44 13.85
N ALA A 115 7.18 4.13 13.78
CA ALA A 115 6.14 3.12 13.92
C ALA A 115 5.45 3.15 15.30
N ALA A 116 6.22 3.31 16.39
CA ALA A 116 5.67 3.37 17.75
C ALA A 116 4.70 4.55 17.97
N LYS A 117 4.83 5.63 17.18
CA LYS A 117 3.93 6.79 17.23
C LYS A 117 2.64 6.60 16.43
N THR A 118 2.51 5.50 15.68
CA THR A 118 1.35 5.27 14.83
C THR A 118 0.17 4.69 15.61
N ASN A 119 -1.02 5.19 15.36
CA ASN A 119 -2.23 4.62 15.95
C ASN A 119 -2.81 3.54 15.01
N VAL A 120 -2.15 2.39 14.92
CA VAL A 120 -2.58 1.26 14.09
C VAL A 120 -3.98 0.77 14.47
N ARG A 121 -4.34 0.79 15.76
CA ARG A 121 -5.68 0.38 16.23
C ARG A 121 -6.79 1.21 15.60
N SER A 122 -6.62 2.53 15.55
CA SER A 122 -7.60 3.43 14.92
C SER A 122 -7.62 3.30 13.40
N ALA A 123 -6.46 3.13 12.76
CA ALA A 123 -6.37 2.94 11.31
C ALA A 123 -7.05 1.63 10.86
N VAL A 124 -6.81 0.52 11.56
CA VAL A 124 -7.46 -0.77 11.29
C VAL A 124 -8.97 -0.70 11.56
N ALA A 125 -9.40 -0.05 12.64
CA ALA A 125 -10.81 0.14 12.96
C ALA A 125 -11.51 0.98 11.89
N GLY A 126 -10.89 2.07 11.44
CA GLY A 126 -11.39 2.93 10.36
C GLY A 126 -11.52 2.18 9.03
N ALA A 127 -10.49 1.40 8.65
CA ALA A 127 -10.51 0.60 7.43
C ALA A 127 -11.64 -0.46 7.45
N ARG A 128 -11.82 -1.15 8.56
CA ARG A 128 -12.92 -2.14 8.74
C ARG A 128 -14.30 -1.48 8.72
N ALA A 129 -14.44 -0.29 9.31
CA ALA A 129 -15.69 0.47 9.27
C ALA A 129 -16.03 0.93 7.84
N ALA A 130 -15.04 1.40 7.08
CA ALA A 130 -15.21 1.80 5.68
C ALA A 130 -15.62 0.59 4.80
N GLU A 131 -14.96 -0.55 4.95
CA GLU A 131 -15.30 -1.78 4.22
C GLU A 131 -16.72 -2.29 4.52
N ARG A 132 -17.14 -2.21 5.79
CA ARG A 132 -18.53 -2.55 6.18
C ARG A 132 -19.54 -1.60 5.53
N ALA A 133 -19.26 -0.30 5.55
CA ALA A 133 -20.13 0.71 4.95
C ALA A 133 -20.24 0.54 3.42
N GLU A 134 -19.16 0.15 2.77
CA GLU A 134 -19.14 -0.12 1.32
C GLU A 134 -19.95 -1.38 0.97
N LYS A 135 -19.77 -2.48 1.70
CA LYS A 135 -20.57 -3.69 1.57
C LYS A 135 -22.07 -3.47 1.84
N GLU A 136 -22.42 -2.57 2.78
CA GLU A 136 -23.82 -2.19 3.01
C GLU A 136 -24.39 -1.33 1.87
N ARG A 137 -23.59 -0.45 1.28
CA ARG A 137 -23.98 0.34 0.11
C ARG A 137 -24.20 -0.52 -1.12
N GLU A 138 -23.33 -1.51 -1.35
CA GLU A 138 -23.52 -2.49 -2.43
C GLU A 138 -24.80 -3.35 -2.24
N LYS A 139 -25.03 -3.84 -1.01
CA LYS A 139 -26.27 -4.56 -0.69
C LYS A 139 -27.52 -3.72 -0.91
N LYS A 140 -27.48 -2.40 -0.63
CA LYS A 140 -28.59 -1.48 -0.89
C LYS A 140 -28.76 -1.17 -2.39
N LYS A 141 -27.71 -1.18 -3.19
CA LYS A 141 -27.79 -1.00 -4.66
C LYS A 141 -28.35 -2.24 -5.35
N THR A 142 -28.10 -3.44 -4.84
CA THR A 142 -28.62 -4.70 -5.39
C THR A 142 -30.04 -5.01 -4.94
N ALA A 143 -30.54 -4.36 -3.90
CA ALA A 143 -31.94 -4.43 -3.48
C ALA A 143 -32.81 -3.45 -4.31
N SER A 144 -32.99 -3.74 -5.60
CA SER A 144 -34.03 -3.10 -6.41
C SER A 144 -35.42 -3.46 -5.86
N PRO A 145 -36.38 -2.54 -5.85
CA PRO A 145 -37.72 -2.82 -5.36
C PRO A 145 -38.41 -3.79 -6.34
N VAL A 146 -38.62 -5.01 -5.87
CA VAL A 146 -39.54 -5.94 -6.56
C VAL A 146 -40.91 -5.31 -6.57
N MET A 147 -41.39 -4.97 -7.78
CA MET A 147 -42.77 -4.55 -8.05
C MET A 147 -43.75 -5.48 -7.35
N ARG A 148 -44.60 -4.88 -6.52
CA ARG A 148 -45.81 -5.53 -6.06
C ARG A 148 -46.86 -5.53 -7.17
N HIS A 149 -47.62 -6.58 -7.15
CA HIS A 149 -48.90 -6.86 -7.79
C HIS A 149 -48.88 -7.44 -9.20
N ILE A 150 -49.17 -8.74 -9.23
CA ILE A 150 -50.25 -9.27 -10.05
C ILE A 150 -50.99 -10.29 -9.18
N ASP A 151 -52.24 -10.02 -8.84
CA ASP A 151 -53.24 -10.96 -8.31
C ASP A 151 -53.56 -12.01 -9.39
N LEU A 152 -53.52 -13.30 -9.03
CA LEU A 152 -54.18 -14.35 -9.75
C LEU A 152 -54.81 -15.35 -8.79
N PRO A 153 -55.97 -15.97 -9.14
CA PRO A 153 -56.95 -16.46 -8.19
C PRO A 153 -56.68 -17.86 -7.64
N ARG A 154 -57.25 -18.11 -6.48
CA ARG A 154 -57.28 -19.38 -5.78
C ARG A 154 -57.85 -20.53 -6.63
N HIS A 155 -57.14 -21.64 -6.67
CA HIS A 155 -57.76 -22.97 -6.87
C HIS A 155 -57.39 -23.95 -5.76
N THR A 156 -58.37 -24.67 -5.39
CA THR A 156 -58.65 -25.60 -4.33
C THR A 156 -57.65 -26.75 -4.11
N ALA A 157 -57.69 -27.25 -2.90
CA ALA A 157 -56.99 -28.37 -2.28
C ALA A 157 -56.99 -29.70 -3.06
N HIS A 158 -55.91 -30.49 -2.90
CA HIS A 158 -56.00 -31.95 -2.73
C HIS A 158 -54.78 -32.50 -1.98
N GLU A 159 -55.10 -33.17 -0.91
CA GLU A 159 -54.58 -34.31 -0.14
C GLU A 159 -53.12 -34.78 -0.26
N THR A 160 -52.58 -35.01 0.93
CA THR A 160 -51.32 -35.74 1.28
C THR A 160 -51.43 -37.26 0.97
N PRO A 161 -50.29 -37.94 0.89
CA PRO A 161 -50.10 -39.05 1.81
C PRO A 161 -48.72 -39.08 2.53
N LYS A 162 -48.81 -39.65 3.69
CA LYS A 162 -47.76 -39.97 4.68
C LYS A 162 -46.85 -41.12 4.25
N GLY A 163 -45.60 -41.08 4.74
CA GLY A 163 -44.74 -42.25 4.86
C GLY A 163 -43.30 -41.90 5.21
N PRO A 164 -42.51 -42.78 5.82
CA PRO A 164 -42.02 -42.55 7.18
C PRO A 164 -40.50 -42.23 7.25
N SER A 165 -40.12 -41.67 8.39
CA SER A 165 -38.71 -41.46 8.82
C SER A 165 -38.00 -42.79 9.11
N PRO A 166 -36.71 -42.89 8.88
CA PRO A 166 -35.88 -43.55 9.87
C PRO A 166 -34.65 -42.69 10.31
N PHE A 167 -34.55 -42.58 11.60
CA PHE A 167 -33.32 -42.23 12.31
C PHE A 167 -32.20 -43.24 11.95
N ALA A 168 -31.01 -42.73 11.61
CA ALA A 168 -29.76 -43.46 11.75
C ALA A 168 -28.61 -42.50 12.02
N ALA A 169 -27.87 -42.76 13.05
CA ALA A 169 -26.71 -42.03 13.58
C ALA A 169 -25.55 -41.94 12.56
N GLY A 170 -24.92 -40.79 12.49
CA GLY A 170 -23.72 -40.60 11.70
C GLY A 170 -23.01 -39.27 11.96
N LYS A 171 -21.99 -39.35 12.77
CA LYS A 171 -20.79 -38.48 12.88
C LYS A 171 -20.91 -37.00 12.49
N TRP A 172 -20.73 -36.17 13.50
CA TRP A 172 -20.49 -34.73 13.38
C TRP A 172 -19.17 -34.47 12.65
N GLU A 173 -19.22 -34.03 11.41
CA GLU A 173 -18.10 -33.41 10.69
C GLU A 173 -18.35 -31.91 10.60
N ASN A 174 -17.34 -31.15 11.04
CA ASN A 174 -17.34 -29.71 11.09
C ASN A 174 -17.37 -29.10 9.68
N PRO A 175 -18.37 -28.25 9.30
CA PRO A 175 -18.51 -27.71 7.92
C PRO A 175 -17.45 -26.68 7.50
N LEU A 176 -16.51 -26.28 8.35
CA LEU A 176 -15.56 -25.19 8.09
C LEU A 176 -14.22 -25.64 7.50
N LEU A 177 -14.04 -26.94 7.16
CA LEU A 177 -12.78 -27.47 6.61
C LEU A 177 -12.88 -28.01 5.18
N ARG A 178 -13.78 -27.50 4.35
CA ARG A 178 -13.74 -27.75 2.89
C ARG A 178 -13.29 -26.52 2.12
N SER A 179 -12.05 -26.10 2.28
CA SER A 179 -11.38 -25.33 1.22
C SER A 179 -10.94 -26.34 0.14
N ARG A 180 -11.57 -26.23 -1.00
CA ARG A 180 -11.24 -27.00 -2.20
C ARG A 180 -9.82 -26.69 -2.64
N SER A 181 -8.90 -27.62 -2.46
CA SER A 181 -7.68 -27.74 -3.26
C SER A 181 -8.09 -28.03 -4.72
N LYS A 182 -8.27 -26.97 -5.52
CA LYS A 182 -8.21 -27.12 -6.97
C LYS A 182 -6.73 -27.22 -7.33
N VAL A 183 -6.32 -28.42 -7.69
CA VAL A 183 -5.08 -28.66 -8.42
C VAL A 183 -5.13 -27.82 -9.68
N PHE A 184 -4.31 -26.78 -9.74
CA PHE A 184 -4.15 -25.94 -10.92
C PHE A 184 -3.19 -26.67 -11.85
N THR A 185 -3.69 -27.31 -12.90
CA THR A 185 -2.87 -27.70 -14.03
C THR A 185 -2.45 -26.43 -14.77
N PRO A 186 -1.15 -26.23 -15.06
CA PRO A 186 -0.75 -25.06 -15.85
C PRO A 186 -1.18 -25.27 -17.30
N HIS A 187 -2.25 -24.60 -17.71
CA HIS A 187 -2.46 -24.35 -19.12
C HIS A 187 -1.48 -23.24 -19.53
N SER A 188 -0.54 -23.60 -20.39
CA SER A 188 0.29 -22.67 -21.12
C SER A 188 -0.59 -21.92 -22.12
N THR A 189 -1.20 -20.84 -21.67
CA THR A 189 -1.65 -19.76 -22.55
C THR A 189 -0.57 -18.70 -22.50
N SER A 190 0.09 -18.48 -23.63
CA SER A 190 0.92 -17.30 -23.87
C SER A 190 0.19 -16.07 -23.32
N PRO A 191 0.91 -15.10 -22.70
CA PRO A 191 0.27 -13.87 -22.28
C PRO A 191 -0.37 -13.27 -23.54
N ALA A 192 -1.70 -13.11 -23.53
CA ALA A 192 -2.36 -12.29 -24.51
C ALA A 192 -1.70 -10.90 -24.38
N GLU A 193 -1.02 -10.49 -25.43
CA GLU A 193 -0.45 -9.18 -25.59
C GLU A 193 -1.62 -8.19 -25.42
N VAL A 194 -1.74 -7.64 -24.22
CA VAL A 194 -2.72 -6.59 -23.93
C VAL A 194 -2.29 -5.43 -24.82
N ALA A 195 -3.09 -5.14 -25.84
CA ALA A 195 -2.85 -4.05 -26.75
C ALA A 195 -2.48 -2.81 -25.93
N PRO A 196 -1.36 -2.11 -26.25
CA PRO A 196 -0.93 -0.95 -25.51
C PRO A 196 -2.07 0.06 -25.46
N PRO A 197 -2.36 0.68 -24.29
CA PRO A 197 -3.39 1.69 -24.22
C PRO A 197 -3.13 2.75 -25.28
N THR A 198 -4.15 3.06 -26.04
CA THR A 198 -4.09 4.00 -27.16
C THR A 198 -3.50 5.32 -26.69
N ALA A 199 -2.64 5.92 -27.50
CA ALA A 199 -2.17 7.29 -27.35
C ALA A 199 -3.39 8.24 -27.53
N GLY A 200 -4.28 8.24 -26.53
CA GLY A 200 -5.46 9.08 -26.48
C GLY A 200 -5.08 10.44 -25.94
N GLY A 201 -5.41 11.49 -26.69
CA GLY A 201 -5.16 12.87 -26.36
C GLY A 201 -5.90 13.37 -25.12
N GLY A 202 -5.50 12.92 -23.95
CA GLY A 202 -5.81 13.61 -22.71
C GLY A 202 -4.92 14.83 -22.61
N GLY A 203 -5.48 16.01 -22.35
CA GLY A 203 -4.90 17.36 -22.43
C GLY A 203 -3.59 17.64 -21.71
N GLY A 204 -2.60 16.78 -21.84
CA GLY A 204 -1.24 16.98 -21.32
C GLY A 204 -1.10 16.93 -19.80
N LYS A 205 -2.10 16.51 -19.04
CA LYS A 205 -2.01 16.41 -17.57
C LYS A 205 -1.13 15.26 -17.10
N LEU A 206 -0.58 15.39 -15.90
CA LEU A 206 0.24 14.39 -15.23
C LEU A 206 -0.08 14.39 -13.73
N VAL A 207 -0.06 13.22 -13.11
CA VAL A 207 -0.11 13.08 -11.65
C VAL A 207 1.27 12.65 -11.15
N ALA A 208 1.79 13.30 -10.12
CA ALA A 208 3.04 12.92 -9.45
C ALA A 208 2.77 12.66 -7.96
N ILE A 209 3.17 11.50 -7.45
CA ILE A 209 2.92 11.08 -6.08
C ILE A 209 4.23 10.82 -5.35
N GLY A 210 4.36 11.35 -4.12
CA GLY A 210 5.48 11.11 -3.23
C GLY A 210 5.05 10.43 -1.92
N THR A 211 5.73 9.36 -1.52
CA THR A 211 5.43 8.59 -0.29
C THR A 211 6.67 7.94 0.33
N SER A 212 6.56 7.55 1.62
CA SER A 212 7.62 6.83 2.34
C SER A 212 7.04 5.78 3.31
N THR A 213 7.31 5.85 4.60
CA THR A 213 6.76 4.96 5.64
C THR A 213 5.24 4.97 5.64
N GLY A 214 4.61 3.79 5.59
CA GLY A 214 3.18 3.62 5.39
C GLY A 214 2.71 3.82 3.94
N GLY A 215 3.64 4.22 3.04
CA GLY A 215 3.37 4.50 1.62
C GLY A 215 2.76 3.33 0.85
N PRO A 216 3.24 2.09 0.98
CA PRO A 216 2.66 0.97 0.24
C PRO A 216 1.18 0.75 0.50
N GLN A 217 0.72 0.91 1.74
CA GLN A 217 -0.71 0.84 2.10
C GLN A 217 -1.49 2.03 1.54
N ALA A 218 -0.93 3.23 1.65
CA ALA A 218 -1.54 4.45 1.12
C ALA A 218 -1.66 4.37 -0.41
N LEU A 219 -0.60 3.94 -1.11
CA LEU A 219 -0.60 3.70 -2.55
C LEU A 219 -1.64 2.65 -2.95
N GLN A 220 -1.75 1.54 -2.21
CA GLN A 220 -2.79 0.56 -2.46
C GLN A 220 -4.17 1.18 -2.33
N SER A 221 -4.42 1.96 -1.28
CA SER A 221 -5.71 2.63 -1.05
C SER A 221 -6.08 3.62 -2.14
N VAL A 222 -5.09 4.27 -2.77
CA VAL A 222 -5.31 5.29 -3.81
C VAL A 222 -5.36 4.64 -5.21
N ILE A 223 -4.32 3.89 -5.59
CA ILE A 223 -4.15 3.41 -6.98
C ILE A 223 -5.23 2.39 -7.35
N THR A 224 -5.65 1.51 -6.42
CA THR A 224 -6.72 0.53 -6.70
C THR A 224 -8.10 1.17 -6.94
N ARG A 225 -8.26 2.45 -6.59
CA ARG A 225 -9.52 3.21 -6.81
C ARG A 225 -9.45 4.15 -8.01
N LEU A 226 -8.32 4.24 -8.70
CA LEU A 226 -8.22 5.00 -9.95
C LEU A 226 -9.00 4.29 -11.07
N PRO A 227 -9.77 5.02 -11.88
CA PRO A 227 -10.52 4.42 -12.97
C PRO A 227 -9.61 3.99 -14.11
N LYS A 228 -9.98 2.93 -14.82
CA LYS A 228 -9.21 2.36 -15.95
C LYS A 228 -8.94 3.39 -17.05
N ASP A 229 -9.87 4.28 -17.27
CA ASP A 229 -9.87 5.33 -18.29
C ASP A 229 -9.32 6.67 -17.79
N LEU A 230 -8.51 6.64 -16.72
CA LEU A 230 -7.83 7.85 -16.22
C LEU A 230 -7.11 8.56 -17.39
N PRO A 231 -7.43 9.85 -17.69
CA PRO A 231 -6.99 10.50 -18.92
C PRO A 231 -5.52 10.96 -18.88
N CYS A 232 -4.77 10.58 -17.86
CA CYS A 232 -3.36 10.93 -17.69
C CYS A 232 -2.53 9.76 -17.15
N GLY A 233 -1.21 9.90 -17.23
CA GLY A 233 -0.29 9.01 -16.54
C GLY A 233 -0.04 9.45 -15.10
N VAL A 234 0.44 8.51 -14.28
CA VAL A 234 0.80 8.73 -12.89
C VAL A 234 2.24 8.28 -12.67
N VAL A 235 3.07 9.14 -12.08
CA VAL A 235 4.46 8.83 -11.70
C VAL A 235 4.60 8.86 -10.19
N VAL A 236 5.24 7.85 -9.62
CA VAL A 236 5.26 7.62 -8.17
C VAL A 236 6.69 7.46 -7.69
N VAL A 237 7.06 8.17 -6.63
CA VAL A 237 8.22 7.87 -5.81
C VAL A 237 7.76 7.31 -4.47
N GLN A 238 8.17 6.10 -4.18
CA GLN A 238 8.13 5.46 -2.88
C GLN A 238 9.57 5.23 -2.41
N HIS A 239 9.94 5.75 -1.24
CA HIS A 239 11.24 5.46 -0.64
C HIS A 239 11.34 3.98 -0.31
N MET A 240 12.04 3.24 -1.16
CA MET A 240 12.11 1.78 -1.05
C MET A 240 13.38 1.24 -1.74
N PRO A 241 14.05 0.21 -1.20
CA PRO A 241 15.23 -0.39 -1.81
C PRO A 241 14.92 -1.09 -3.15
N PRO A 242 15.96 -1.36 -3.95
CA PRO A 242 15.83 -2.15 -5.18
C PRO A 242 15.16 -3.51 -4.94
N GLY A 243 14.36 -3.95 -5.90
CA GLY A 243 13.61 -5.20 -5.83
C GLY A 243 12.23 -5.04 -5.17
N PHE A 244 12.15 -4.30 -4.07
CA PHE A 244 10.86 -4.04 -3.40
C PHE A 244 9.92 -3.17 -4.25
N THR A 245 10.45 -2.21 -4.99
CA THR A 245 9.68 -1.35 -5.90
C THR A 245 9.02 -2.15 -7.01
N LYS A 246 9.71 -3.16 -7.53
CA LYS A 246 9.17 -4.08 -8.54
C LYS A 246 8.03 -4.94 -7.97
N SER A 247 8.24 -5.55 -6.80
CA SER A 247 7.19 -6.35 -6.12
C SER A 247 5.97 -5.48 -5.75
N LEU A 248 6.19 -4.22 -5.32
CA LEU A 248 5.12 -3.27 -5.07
C LEU A 248 4.32 -2.97 -6.35
N ALA A 249 5.00 -2.68 -7.46
CA ALA A 249 4.36 -2.43 -8.75
C ALA A 249 3.51 -3.61 -9.18
N GLN A 250 4.05 -4.83 -9.16
CA GLN A 250 3.33 -6.05 -9.52
C GLN A 250 2.11 -6.30 -8.63
N ARG A 251 2.25 -6.05 -7.32
CA ARG A 251 1.13 -6.17 -6.38
C ARG A 251 0.03 -5.17 -6.68
N LEU A 252 0.37 -3.91 -6.90
CA LEU A 252 -0.60 -2.86 -7.24
C LEU A 252 -1.27 -3.13 -8.59
N ASP A 253 -0.52 -3.58 -9.60
CA ASP A 253 -1.05 -3.97 -10.91
C ASP A 253 -2.13 -5.06 -10.79
N SER A 254 -1.84 -6.10 -9.99
CA SER A 254 -2.79 -7.21 -9.77
C SER A 254 -4.09 -6.81 -9.06
N LEU A 255 -4.14 -5.65 -8.43
CA LEU A 255 -5.27 -5.16 -7.63
C LEU A 255 -6.01 -3.97 -8.28
N SER A 256 -5.45 -3.38 -9.32
CA SER A 256 -5.91 -2.11 -9.87
C SER A 256 -6.58 -2.28 -11.23
N ALA A 257 -7.44 -1.32 -11.59
CA ALA A 257 -8.00 -1.22 -12.92
C ALA A 257 -7.05 -0.52 -13.92
N VAL A 258 -6.18 0.37 -13.42
CA VAL A 258 -5.07 0.99 -14.16
C VAL A 258 -3.90 0.02 -14.26
N HIS A 259 -3.07 0.15 -15.31
CA HIS A 259 -1.84 -0.62 -15.41
C HIS A 259 -0.74 -0.02 -14.53
N VAL A 260 -0.05 -0.87 -13.74
CA VAL A 260 1.03 -0.42 -12.84
C VAL A 260 2.32 -1.16 -13.16
N LYS A 261 3.42 -0.45 -13.38
CA LYS A 261 4.73 -1.04 -13.57
C LYS A 261 5.84 -0.32 -12.80
N GLU A 262 6.92 -1.02 -12.51
CA GLU A 262 8.18 -0.36 -12.18
C GLU A 262 8.67 0.36 -13.43
N ALA A 263 9.08 1.62 -13.27
CA ALA A 263 9.51 2.46 -14.38
C ALA A 263 10.84 2.00 -14.98
N GLU A 264 10.95 2.09 -16.29
CA GLU A 264 12.16 1.86 -17.06
C GLU A 264 12.62 3.15 -17.73
N ASP A 265 13.92 3.28 -17.95
CA ASP A 265 14.45 4.45 -18.64
C ASP A 265 13.91 4.54 -20.08
N GLY A 266 13.41 5.72 -20.45
CA GLY A 266 12.79 5.95 -21.75
C GLY A 266 11.29 5.59 -21.85
N ASP A 267 10.67 5.04 -20.80
CA ASP A 267 9.22 4.77 -20.79
C ASP A 267 8.43 6.02 -21.21
N ILE A 268 7.58 5.88 -22.22
CA ILE A 268 6.62 6.93 -22.58
C ILE A 268 5.46 6.90 -21.61
N ILE A 269 5.17 8.03 -20.97
CA ILE A 269 4.10 8.15 -19.99
C ILE A 269 2.74 8.14 -20.70
N ARG A 270 1.91 7.14 -20.40
CA ARG A 270 0.60 6.91 -21.04
C ARG A 270 -0.55 7.11 -20.05
N SER A 271 -1.70 7.51 -20.56
CA SER A 271 -2.94 7.56 -19.80
C SER A 271 -3.31 6.17 -19.28
N GLY A 272 -3.88 6.10 -18.06
CA GLY A 272 -4.26 4.85 -17.41
C GLY A 272 -3.08 4.00 -16.93
N CYS A 273 -1.85 4.56 -16.95
CA CYS A 273 -0.64 3.87 -16.50
C CYS A 273 -0.01 4.57 -15.29
N VAL A 274 0.47 3.79 -14.34
CA VAL A 274 1.20 4.20 -13.14
C VAL A 274 2.63 3.67 -13.21
N TYR A 275 3.61 4.54 -13.02
CA TYR A 275 5.03 4.23 -13.09
C TYR A 275 5.67 4.45 -11.73
N ILE A 276 6.16 3.39 -11.10
CA ILE A 276 6.84 3.45 -9.80
C ILE A 276 8.34 3.55 -10.02
N ALA A 277 8.97 4.57 -9.45
CA ALA A 277 10.42 4.75 -9.52
C ALA A 277 11.17 3.53 -8.97
N PRO A 278 12.12 2.96 -9.71
CA PRO A 278 12.91 1.83 -9.24
C PRO A 278 13.82 2.25 -8.08
N GLY A 279 13.95 1.38 -7.09
CA GLY A 279 14.92 1.58 -6.01
C GLY A 279 16.33 1.75 -6.55
N ASN A 280 17.12 2.63 -5.90
CA ASN A 280 18.48 2.98 -6.29
C ASN A 280 18.60 3.85 -7.59
N TYR A 281 17.48 4.38 -8.09
CA TYR A 281 17.47 5.33 -9.20
C TYR A 281 16.60 6.53 -8.84
N HIS A 282 17.05 7.73 -9.20
CA HIS A 282 16.17 8.89 -9.28
C HIS A 282 15.35 8.83 -10.55
N MET A 283 14.05 9.09 -10.44
CA MET A 283 13.15 9.21 -11.58
C MET A 283 12.85 10.68 -11.86
N ARG A 284 12.98 11.06 -13.11
CA ARG A 284 12.61 12.37 -13.66
C ARG A 284 11.69 12.19 -14.85
N VAL A 285 10.96 13.23 -15.18
CA VAL A 285 10.15 13.31 -16.40
C VAL A 285 10.75 14.36 -17.33
N SER A 286 10.89 14.02 -18.60
CA SER A 286 11.35 14.91 -19.66
C SER A 286 10.36 14.93 -20.82
N GLY A 287 10.48 15.96 -21.69
CA GLY A 287 9.56 16.14 -22.81
C GLY A 287 8.29 16.92 -22.43
N SER A 288 7.38 17.09 -23.37
CA SER A 288 6.16 17.88 -23.22
C SER A 288 4.95 17.18 -23.85
N GLY A 289 3.74 17.52 -23.39
CA GLY A 289 2.50 16.97 -23.91
C GLY A 289 2.44 15.44 -23.83
N GLY A 290 2.01 14.77 -24.87
CA GLY A 290 1.93 13.32 -24.99
C GLY A 290 3.25 12.61 -25.26
N ALA A 291 4.36 13.37 -25.44
CA ALA A 291 5.71 12.83 -25.66
C ALA A 291 6.57 12.83 -24.38
N ARG A 292 5.94 12.99 -23.21
CA ARG A 292 6.66 12.89 -21.93
C ARG A 292 7.21 11.49 -21.73
N LYS A 293 8.46 11.43 -21.28
CA LYS A 293 9.15 10.16 -21.00
C LYS A 293 9.84 10.20 -19.65
N ILE A 294 10.00 9.02 -19.07
CA ILE A 294 10.75 8.78 -17.85
C ILE A 294 12.24 8.79 -18.16
N VAL A 295 13.01 9.42 -17.28
CA VAL A 295 14.47 9.41 -17.28
C VAL A 295 14.94 8.92 -15.91
N LEU A 296 15.71 7.85 -15.90
CA LEU A 296 16.30 7.29 -14.69
C LEU A 296 17.77 7.70 -14.58
N GLY A 297 18.20 8.03 -13.35
CA GLY A 297 19.59 8.42 -13.08
C GLY A 297 20.07 7.91 -11.73
N GLN A 298 21.39 7.69 -11.62
CA GLN A 298 22.05 7.26 -10.37
C GLN A 298 22.86 8.39 -9.73
N ASP A 299 22.42 9.62 -9.88
CA ASP A 299 23.00 10.75 -9.15
C ASP A 299 23.02 10.46 -7.63
N PRO A 300 23.88 11.15 -6.87
CA PRO A 300 23.95 10.98 -5.43
C PRO A 300 22.57 11.05 -4.76
N PRO A 301 22.34 10.30 -3.66
CA PRO A 301 21.09 10.38 -2.91
C PRO A 301 20.78 11.81 -2.47
N VAL A 302 19.51 12.22 -2.56
CA VAL A 302 19.01 13.51 -2.10
C VAL A 302 18.24 13.27 -0.80
N GLY A 303 18.63 13.95 0.28
CA GLY A 303 18.05 13.71 1.61
C GLY A 303 18.23 12.27 2.11
N ASN A 304 19.33 11.60 1.74
CA ASN A 304 19.62 10.18 1.96
C ASN A 304 18.71 9.20 1.20
N HIS A 305 17.89 9.67 0.26
CA HIS A 305 16.97 8.83 -0.51
C HIS A 305 17.35 8.76 -1.99
N ARG A 306 17.22 7.58 -2.57
CA ARG A 306 17.26 7.31 -4.00
C ARG A 306 16.37 6.10 -4.32
N PRO A 307 15.14 6.31 -4.86
CA PRO A 307 14.60 7.59 -5.36
C PRO A 307 14.31 8.65 -4.29
N ALA A 308 14.28 9.94 -4.67
CA ALA A 308 13.84 11.04 -3.83
C ALA A 308 12.65 11.77 -4.48
N VAL A 309 11.67 12.17 -3.67
CA VAL A 309 10.45 12.86 -4.13
C VAL A 309 10.79 14.25 -4.69
N ASN A 310 11.68 14.98 -4.04
CA ASN A 310 12.11 16.29 -4.53
C ASN A 310 12.68 16.23 -5.96
N VAL A 311 13.43 15.18 -6.29
CA VAL A 311 14.00 15.03 -7.66
C VAL A 311 12.90 14.83 -8.69
N LEU A 312 11.89 14.03 -8.40
CA LEU A 312 10.72 13.86 -9.27
C LEU A 312 9.96 15.19 -9.38
N PHE A 313 9.58 15.78 -8.25
CA PHE A 313 8.78 17.00 -8.20
C PHE A 313 9.48 18.18 -8.90
N ASP A 314 10.79 18.33 -8.75
CA ASP A 314 11.58 19.32 -9.47
C ASP A 314 11.47 19.14 -10.99
N SER A 315 11.53 17.89 -11.46
CA SER A 315 11.48 17.60 -12.90
C SER A 315 10.10 17.83 -13.53
N VAL A 316 9.02 17.71 -12.73
CA VAL A 316 7.64 17.88 -13.22
C VAL A 316 7.08 19.28 -12.96
N ALA A 317 7.72 20.09 -12.11
CA ALA A 317 7.26 21.45 -11.80
C ALA A 317 6.98 22.31 -13.05
N PRO A 318 7.82 22.28 -14.12
CA PRO A 318 7.56 23.07 -15.33
C PRO A 318 6.28 22.71 -16.10
N ILE A 319 5.59 21.63 -15.73
CA ILE A 319 4.29 21.24 -16.30
C ILE A 319 3.19 22.23 -15.89
N GLY A 320 3.39 22.93 -14.76
CA GLY A 320 2.53 24.00 -14.30
C GLY A 320 1.09 23.52 -14.02
N ARG A 321 0.09 24.24 -14.47
CA ARG A 321 -1.34 23.97 -14.24
C ARG A 321 -1.84 22.60 -14.72
N HIS A 322 -1.06 21.89 -15.50
CA HIS A 322 -1.38 20.54 -15.95
C HIS A 322 -0.82 19.45 -15.03
N LEU A 323 -0.21 19.82 -13.89
CA LEU A 323 0.33 18.92 -12.90
C LEU A 323 -0.58 18.84 -11.68
N VAL A 324 -0.87 17.61 -11.25
CA VAL A 324 -1.45 17.31 -9.92
C VAL A 324 -0.37 16.60 -9.12
N ALA A 325 0.11 17.24 -8.07
CA ALA A 325 1.10 16.68 -7.15
C ALA A 325 0.42 16.17 -5.88
N VAL A 326 0.77 14.98 -5.44
CA VAL A 326 0.21 14.34 -4.25
C VAL A 326 1.34 13.99 -3.30
N ILE A 327 1.22 14.40 -2.05
CA ILE A 327 2.14 14.00 -0.99
C ILE A 327 1.39 13.18 0.05
N MET A 328 1.88 11.99 0.34
CA MET A 328 1.23 11.09 1.28
C MET A 328 2.19 10.71 2.41
N THR A 329 1.70 9.85 3.31
CA THR A 329 2.39 9.38 4.50
C THR A 329 3.88 9.12 4.27
N GLY A 330 4.70 9.56 5.20
CA GLY A 330 6.14 9.40 5.16
C GLY A 330 6.84 10.22 6.24
N MET A 331 8.03 9.78 6.62
CA MET A 331 8.88 10.47 7.59
C MET A 331 9.67 11.59 6.91
N GLY A 332 9.93 12.68 7.65
CA GLY A 332 10.73 13.80 7.17
C GLY A 332 9.96 14.78 6.30
N SER A 333 10.65 15.42 5.35
CA SER A 333 10.14 16.55 4.56
C SER A 333 10.45 16.44 3.05
N ASP A 334 10.89 15.26 2.57
CA ASP A 334 11.17 15.09 1.14
C ASP A 334 9.89 15.33 0.31
N GLY A 335 10.00 16.08 -0.74
CA GLY A 335 8.90 16.56 -1.58
C GLY A 335 8.47 18.01 -1.27
N THR A 336 8.81 18.58 -0.11
CA THR A 336 8.39 19.94 0.26
C THR A 336 9.04 21.00 -0.64
N GLU A 337 10.35 20.90 -0.89
CA GLU A 337 11.04 21.87 -1.77
C GLU A 337 10.59 21.75 -3.23
N GLY A 338 10.38 20.53 -3.72
CA GLY A 338 9.79 20.31 -5.04
C GLY A 338 8.36 20.84 -5.12
N MET A 339 7.56 20.67 -4.09
CA MET A 339 6.18 21.19 -4.00
C MET A 339 6.15 22.73 -4.06
N LYS A 340 7.11 23.43 -3.45
CA LYS A 340 7.24 24.90 -3.59
C LYS A 340 7.40 25.31 -5.06
N LYS A 341 8.25 24.59 -5.81
CA LYS A 341 8.44 24.85 -7.25
C LYS A 341 7.18 24.56 -8.05
N ILE A 342 6.50 23.44 -7.74
CA ILE A 342 5.22 23.08 -8.38
C ILE A 342 4.18 24.17 -8.15
N LYS A 343 4.07 24.68 -6.93
CA LYS A 343 3.13 25.77 -6.61
C LYS A 343 3.48 27.08 -7.31
N ALA A 344 4.77 27.41 -7.42
CA ALA A 344 5.24 28.59 -8.13
C ALA A 344 4.87 28.54 -9.63
N GLU A 345 4.85 27.36 -10.25
CA GLU A 345 4.44 27.11 -11.64
C GLU A 345 2.94 26.91 -11.83
N GLY A 346 2.13 27.06 -10.77
CA GLY A 346 0.67 26.95 -10.81
C GLY A 346 0.13 25.51 -10.79
N GLY A 347 0.93 24.54 -10.39
CA GLY A 347 0.50 23.15 -10.19
C GLY A 347 -0.47 23.01 -9.03
N TYR A 348 -1.32 21.98 -9.08
CA TYR A 348 -2.31 21.66 -8.05
C TYR A 348 -1.75 20.62 -7.08
N SER A 349 -2.02 20.78 -5.79
CA SER A 349 -1.41 19.95 -4.74
C SER A 349 -2.43 19.36 -3.79
N ILE A 350 -2.24 18.07 -3.47
CA ILE A 350 -3.06 17.31 -2.53
C ILE A 350 -2.14 16.72 -1.47
N ALA A 351 -2.43 16.94 -0.19
CA ALA A 351 -1.75 16.32 0.93
C ALA A 351 -2.67 15.32 1.64
N GLN A 352 -2.12 14.17 2.05
CA GLN A 352 -2.83 13.26 2.94
C GLN A 352 -3.00 13.92 4.31
N ASP A 353 -4.16 13.73 4.95
CA ASP A 353 -4.44 14.22 6.28
C ASP A 353 -3.67 13.47 7.38
N GLU A 354 -3.65 14.05 8.57
CA GLU A 354 -2.98 13.46 9.73
C GLU A 354 -3.65 12.16 10.19
N SER A 355 -4.99 12.15 10.20
CA SER A 355 -5.78 11.07 10.78
C SER A 355 -5.62 9.73 10.06
N THR A 356 -5.30 9.76 8.76
CA THR A 356 -5.08 8.56 7.94
C THR A 356 -3.62 8.32 7.58
N SER A 357 -2.72 9.22 7.95
CA SER A 357 -1.28 9.03 7.76
C SER A 357 -0.71 8.08 8.80
N VAL A 358 0.04 7.06 8.35
CA VAL A 358 0.83 6.21 9.24
C VAL A 358 1.90 7.04 9.94
N VAL A 359 2.60 7.89 9.17
CA VAL A 359 3.54 8.89 9.67
C VAL A 359 3.23 10.23 9.01
N TYR A 360 2.75 11.19 9.80
CA TYR A 360 2.40 12.53 9.32
C TYR A 360 3.62 13.45 9.35
N GLY A 361 4.63 13.14 8.53
CA GLY A 361 5.86 13.92 8.38
C GLY A 361 5.90 14.66 7.05
N MET A 362 6.04 13.94 5.94
CA MET A 362 6.06 14.53 4.58
C MET A 362 4.80 15.36 4.28
N PRO A 363 3.57 14.87 4.52
CA PRO A 363 2.38 15.69 4.33
C PRO A 363 2.35 16.90 5.25
N LYS A 364 2.72 16.73 6.54
CA LYS A 364 2.78 17.83 7.51
C LYS A 364 3.68 18.95 7.03
N SER A 365 4.88 18.63 6.55
CA SER A 365 5.84 19.62 6.06
C SER A 365 5.28 20.46 4.90
N VAL A 366 4.51 19.84 4.00
CA VAL A 366 3.85 20.53 2.89
C VAL A 366 2.68 21.39 3.37
N VAL A 367 1.90 20.89 4.33
CA VAL A 367 0.77 21.62 4.92
C VAL A 367 1.26 22.82 5.75
N ASP A 368 2.25 22.64 6.61
CA ASP A 368 2.84 23.70 7.45
C ASP A 368 3.47 24.81 6.59
N ALA A 369 3.98 24.46 5.41
CA ALA A 369 4.50 25.42 4.44
C ALA A 369 3.41 26.15 3.62
N GLY A 370 2.14 25.84 3.84
CA GLY A 370 1.01 26.44 3.09
C GLY A 370 0.95 26.04 1.62
N LEU A 371 1.48 24.87 1.27
CA LEU A 371 1.64 24.43 -0.12
C LEU A 371 0.53 23.46 -0.59
N ALA A 372 -0.37 23.01 0.29
CA ALA A 372 -1.46 22.11 -0.04
C ALA A 372 -2.72 22.88 -0.46
N ASP A 373 -3.24 22.64 -1.67
CA ASP A 373 -4.56 23.15 -2.08
C ASP A 373 -5.70 22.36 -1.45
N GLU A 374 -5.48 21.04 -1.28
CA GLU A 374 -6.43 20.16 -0.58
C GLU A 374 -5.70 19.27 0.42
N ILE A 375 -6.32 19.07 1.59
CA ILE A 375 -5.93 18.07 2.58
C ILE A 375 -7.04 17.02 2.62
N ARG A 376 -6.72 15.75 2.37
CA ARG A 376 -7.70 14.68 2.23
C ARG A 376 -7.31 13.41 2.98
N PRO A 377 -8.29 12.69 3.56
CA PRO A 377 -8.05 11.34 4.04
C PRO A 377 -7.66 10.42 2.88
N VAL A 378 -6.83 9.42 3.13
CA VAL A 378 -6.30 8.51 2.11
C VAL A 378 -7.38 7.87 1.24
N THR A 379 -8.56 7.64 1.80
CA THR A 379 -9.73 7.08 1.10
C THR A 379 -10.30 7.99 0.03
N ASP A 380 -10.07 9.28 0.13
CA ASP A 380 -10.64 10.31 -0.75
C ASP A 380 -9.62 10.86 -1.77
N ILE A 381 -8.33 10.54 -1.61
CA ILE A 381 -7.27 11.05 -2.50
C ILE A 381 -7.50 10.62 -3.94
N ALA A 382 -7.89 9.38 -4.21
CA ALA A 382 -8.17 8.92 -5.58
C ALA A 382 -9.26 9.76 -6.26
N ARG A 383 -10.35 10.05 -5.54
CA ARG A 383 -11.43 10.91 -6.04
C ARG A 383 -10.96 12.35 -6.25
N ALA A 384 -10.13 12.88 -5.34
CA ALA A 384 -9.55 14.20 -5.50
C ALA A 384 -8.62 14.31 -6.71
N ILE A 385 -7.80 13.27 -6.97
CA ILE A 385 -6.97 13.16 -8.17
C ILE A 385 -7.84 13.22 -9.42
N VAL A 386 -8.88 12.39 -9.53
CA VAL A 386 -9.78 12.34 -10.69
C VAL A 386 -10.42 13.71 -10.90
N ALA A 387 -11.00 14.32 -9.88
CA ALA A 387 -11.59 15.64 -9.96
C ALA A 387 -10.60 16.75 -10.38
N ALA A 388 -9.34 16.68 -9.94
CA ALA A 388 -8.29 17.63 -10.30
C ALA A 388 -7.81 17.44 -11.75
N VAL A 389 -7.80 16.21 -12.25
CA VAL A 389 -7.43 15.89 -13.63
C VAL A 389 -8.52 16.29 -14.64
N GLU A 390 -9.78 16.28 -14.25
CA GLU A 390 -10.93 16.66 -15.09
C GLU A 390 -11.16 18.20 -15.17
N ARG A 391 -10.56 18.98 -14.27
CA ARG A 391 -10.57 20.47 -14.32
C ARG A 391 -9.72 20.97 -15.49
#